data_92db661bf1a4d209d23c18d1f3ddc17e
#
_entry.id   92db661bf1a4d209d23c18d1f3ddc17e
#
_cell.length_a   1.000
_cell.length_b   1.000
_cell.length_c   1.000
_cell.angle_alpha   90.00
_cell.angle_beta   90.00
_cell.angle_gamma   90.00
#
_symmetry.space_group_name_H-M   'P 1'
#
loop_
_entity.id
_entity.type
_entity.pdbx_description
1 polymer ?
#
loop_
_entity_poly.entity_id
_entity_poly.type
_entity_poly.pdbx_seq_one_letter_code
_entity_poly.pdbx_strand_id
1 'polypeptide(L)'
;MYVRSFVLAALALSLGCGESSSTEDGGTDTPDMLPASQCQAIAPTCTDEQIQDLDLFKAPSPATRMVTNTADGTGFSSTVDAVGGGHAPTESYVYAKFTPTGLVKVDLGDEAAFASTAWDIAFRRFVVRLNSGVSGPSCVTGARTPVADYSTISSVPAGLQLASETYYSSSCALVADDSGLGSPGTLLATFWTYQGCVRMTNSVYVIQTAEGKKLKLTVDRYYDGAVQAACDTSGMMSVDQGAAAAHIGLRWAYLP
;
A
#
# COMPACT_ATOMS: atom_id res chain seq x y z
N MET A 1 -46.02 7.76 39.40
CA MET A 1 -45.91 7.99 40.85
C MET A 1 -45.22 6.74 41.46
N TYR A 2 -43.90 6.76 41.55
CA TYR A 2 -43.10 5.98 42.47
C TYR A 2 -41.67 6.55 42.47
N VAL A 3 -41.33 7.12 43.60
CA VAL A 3 -40.04 7.70 43.99
C VAL A 3 -39.25 6.61 44.75
N ARG A 4 -37.99 6.45 44.48
CA ARG A 4 -36.97 5.88 45.42
C ARG A 4 -35.59 6.34 44.94
N SER A 5 -35.02 7.28 45.55
CA SER A 5 -34.19 7.39 46.80
C SER A 5 -32.77 6.84 46.63
N PHE A 6 -31.88 7.78 46.64
CA PHE A 6 -30.47 7.89 47.02
C PHE A 6 -29.82 6.75 47.83
N VAL A 7 -28.59 6.41 47.50
CA VAL A 7 -27.53 6.13 48.47
C VAL A 7 -26.19 6.74 47.96
N LEU A 8 -25.67 7.72 48.68
CA LEU A 8 -24.28 8.18 48.68
C LEU A 8 -23.43 7.15 49.45
N ALA A 9 -22.26 6.81 48.91
CA ALA A 9 -21.18 6.24 49.69
C ALA A 9 -19.89 7.00 49.39
N ALA A 10 -19.44 7.80 50.34
CA ALA A 10 -18.12 8.38 50.38
C ALA A 10 -17.17 7.42 51.07
N LEU A 11 -15.97 7.19 50.54
CA LEU A 11 -14.88 6.58 51.30
C LEU A 11 -13.53 7.19 50.92
N ALA A 12 -12.97 7.73 51.87
CA ALA A 12 -11.73 8.25 52.36
C ALA A 12 -10.41 7.96 51.62
N LEU A 13 -9.60 9.03 51.66
CA LEU A 13 -8.17 9.11 51.35
C LEU A 13 -7.32 8.22 52.27
N SER A 14 -6.26 7.63 51.71
CA SER A 14 -5.05 7.30 52.46
C SER A 14 -3.81 7.81 51.67
N LEU A 15 -3.20 8.86 52.17
CA LEU A 15 -1.85 9.25 51.85
C LEU A 15 -0.85 8.24 52.42
N GLY A 16 -0.02 7.66 51.57
CA GLY A 16 1.15 6.88 51.93
C GLY A 16 2.39 7.50 51.30
N CYS A 17 3.13 8.34 52.09
CA CYS A 17 4.50 8.69 51.76
C CYS A 17 5.39 7.49 52.05
N GLY A 18 6.10 7.01 51.00
CA GLY A 18 7.18 6.03 51.11
C GLY A 18 8.43 6.65 50.49
N GLU A 19 9.38 7.11 51.35
CA GLU A 19 10.76 7.37 50.96
C GLU A 19 11.40 6.05 50.53
N SER A 20 12.03 6.03 49.37
CA SER A 20 12.96 4.98 48.96
C SER A 20 14.26 5.58 48.45
N SER A 21 15.29 5.23 49.17
CA SER A 21 16.70 5.53 48.99
C SER A 21 17.20 5.17 47.59
N SER A 22 17.94 6.09 46.99
CA SER A 22 18.76 5.94 45.81
C SER A 22 19.91 4.96 46.07
N THR A 23 19.92 3.85 45.31
CA THR A 23 21.12 3.08 45.01
C THR A 23 21.45 3.34 43.54
N GLU A 24 22.59 3.99 43.31
CA GLU A 24 23.20 4.12 41.99
C GLU A 24 23.69 2.73 41.57
N ASP A 25 23.03 2.17 40.55
CA ASP A 25 23.54 0.98 39.87
C ASP A 25 23.83 1.39 38.42
N GLY A 26 25.10 1.22 38.03
CA GLY A 26 25.62 1.57 36.72
C GLY A 26 24.99 0.71 35.61
N GLY A 27 23.86 1.14 35.10
CA GLY A 27 23.21 0.55 33.93
C GLY A 27 23.76 1.16 32.64
N THR A 28 24.39 0.33 31.83
CA THR A 28 24.71 0.58 30.42
C THR A 28 23.49 1.16 29.71
N ASP A 29 23.60 2.41 29.21
CA ASP A 29 22.62 3.05 28.34
C ASP A 29 22.44 2.21 27.06
N THR A 30 21.50 1.29 27.09
CA THR A 30 20.86 0.81 25.88
C THR A 30 20.00 1.96 25.36
N PRO A 31 20.19 2.40 24.10
CA PRO A 31 19.34 3.44 23.54
C PRO A 31 17.89 2.96 23.62
N ASP A 32 17.09 3.73 24.34
CA ASP A 32 15.63 3.54 24.46
C ASP A 32 15.05 3.63 23.05
N MET A 33 14.89 2.47 22.41
CA MET A 33 14.21 2.38 21.14
C MET A 33 12.75 2.68 21.42
N LEU A 34 12.34 3.92 21.16
CA LEU A 34 10.94 4.32 21.16
C LEU A 34 10.14 3.23 20.44
N PRO A 35 9.09 2.68 21.06
CA PRO A 35 8.28 1.66 20.42
C PRO A 35 7.79 2.20 19.08
N ALA A 36 8.01 1.43 18.01
CA ALA A 36 7.46 1.77 16.69
C ALA A 36 5.99 2.15 16.89
N SER A 37 5.60 3.34 16.45
CA SER A 37 4.23 3.81 16.58
C SER A 37 3.31 2.74 15.98
N GLN A 38 2.51 2.11 16.83
CA GLN A 38 1.62 1.06 16.37
C GLN A 38 0.59 1.69 15.43
N CYS A 39 0.47 1.14 14.24
CA CYS A 39 -0.54 1.54 13.30
C CYS A 39 -1.94 1.37 13.93
N GLN A 40 -2.67 2.46 14.09
CA GLN A 40 -4.09 2.41 14.43
C GLN A 40 -4.90 2.37 13.14
N ALA A 41 -5.75 1.36 13.00
CA ALA A 41 -6.66 1.26 11.88
C ALA A 41 -7.65 2.45 11.88
N ILE A 42 -7.73 3.16 10.76
CA ILE A 42 -8.67 4.26 10.54
C ILE A 42 -9.55 3.87 9.36
N ALA A 43 -10.86 3.84 9.57
CA ALA A 43 -11.78 3.51 8.48
C ALA A 43 -11.59 4.47 7.31
N PRO A 44 -11.45 3.97 6.07
CA PRO A 44 -11.31 4.82 4.90
C PRO A 44 -12.59 5.64 4.67
N THR A 45 -12.42 6.83 4.11
CA THR A 45 -13.51 7.71 3.72
C THR A 45 -13.92 7.47 2.26
N CYS A 46 -15.04 8.04 1.82
CA CYS A 46 -15.49 7.97 0.42
C CYS A 46 -15.66 6.53 -0.11
N THR A 47 -16.11 5.62 0.74
CA THR A 47 -16.22 4.19 0.37
C THR A 47 -17.22 3.92 -0.73
N ASP A 48 -18.35 4.67 -0.76
CA ASP A 48 -19.39 4.52 -1.78
C ASP A 48 -18.87 4.96 -3.16
N GLU A 49 -18.16 6.08 -3.21
CA GLU A 49 -17.50 6.58 -4.41
C GLU A 49 -16.42 5.63 -4.90
N GLN A 50 -15.60 5.10 -3.98
CA GLN A 50 -14.58 4.12 -4.34
C GLN A 50 -15.17 2.86 -4.96
N ILE A 51 -16.31 2.37 -4.46
CA ILE A 51 -17.00 1.21 -5.02
C ILE A 51 -17.38 1.46 -6.48
N GLN A 52 -17.76 2.69 -6.82
CA GLN A 52 -18.16 3.07 -8.19
C GLN A 52 -16.94 3.38 -9.06
N ASP A 53 -16.09 4.30 -8.63
CA ASP A 53 -15.00 4.84 -9.43
C ASP A 53 -13.84 3.85 -9.65
N LEU A 54 -13.60 2.96 -8.69
CA LEU A 54 -12.60 1.91 -8.80
C LEU A 54 -13.19 0.58 -9.28
N ASP A 55 -14.46 0.53 -9.68
CA ASP A 55 -15.16 -0.69 -10.05
C ASP A 55 -14.90 -1.82 -9.04
N LEU A 56 -15.04 -1.55 -7.75
CA LEU A 56 -14.78 -2.57 -6.74
C LEU A 56 -15.81 -3.68 -6.85
N PHE A 57 -15.34 -4.90 -6.97
CA PHE A 57 -16.21 -6.06 -7.09
C PHE A 57 -16.80 -6.42 -5.72
N LYS A 58 -18.11 -6.27 -5.57
CA LYS A 58 -18.82 -6.44 -4.28
C LYS A 58 -18.96 -7.90 -3.83
N ALA A 59 -18.61 -8.88 -4.66
CA ALA A 59 -18.65 -10.27 -4.21
C ALA A 59 -17.59 -10.52 -3.14
N PRO A 60 -17.88 -11.37 -2.13
CA PRO A 60 -16.94 -11.68 -1.05
C PRO A 60 -15.75 -12.52 -1.50
N SER A 61 -15.69 -12.90 -2.77
CA SER A 61 -14.65 -13.78 -3.30
C SER A 61 -13.36 -13.04 -3.58
N PRO A 62 -12.24 -13.45 -3.00
CA PRO A 62 -10.92 -12.96 -3.38
C PRO A 62 -10.63 -13.20 -4.86
N ALA A 63 -9.70 -12.41 -5.43
CA ALA A 63 -9.19 -12.69 -6.76
C ALA A 63 -8.54 -14.07 -6.80
N THR A 64 -8.78 -14.83 -7.87
CA THR A 64 -8.16 -16.16 -8.07
C THR A 64 -6.72 -16.05 -8.57
N ARG A 65 -6.27 -14.86 -8.90
CA ARG A 65 -5.00 -14.50 -9.52
C ARG A 65 -3.80 -14.77 -8.62
N MET A 66 -2.63 -14.92 -9.23
CA MET A 66 -1.42 -15.35 -8.55
C MET A 66 -0.42 -14.21 -8.35
N VAL A 67 0.38 -14.35 -7.28
CA VAL A 67 1.61 -13.61 -7.06
C VAL A 67 2.76 -14.60 -7.06
N THR A 68 3.79 -14.33 -7.85
CA THR A 68 5.01 -15.15 -7.90
C THR A 68 6.22 -14.30 -7.57
N ASN A 69 7.23 -14.90 -6.94
CA ASN A 69 8.45 -14.21 -6.52
C ASN A 69 9.69 -14.95 -6.98
N THR A 70 10.71 -14.19 -7.34
CA THR A 70 12.07 -14.68 -7.57
C THR A 70 13.02 -13.80 -6.76
N ALA A 71 14.01 -14.39 -6.10
CA ALA A 71 15.03 -13.62 -5.40
C ALA A 71 15.82 -12.74 -6.39
N ASP A 72 16.06 -11.47 -6.00
CA ASP A 72 16.80 -10.48 -6.79
C ASP A 72 17.77 -9.72 -5.86
N GLY A 73 18.99 -10.21 -5.75
CA GLY A 73 19.97 -9.68 -4.80
C GLY A 73 19.49 -9.80 -3.35
N THR A 74 19.35 -8.66 -2.68
CA THR A 74 18.82 -8.57 -1.30
C THR A 74 17.31 -8.40 -1.26
N GLY A 75 16.63 -8.41 -2.42
CA GLY A 75 15.20 -8.22 -2.56
C GLY A 75 14.54 -9.27 -3.43
N PHE A 76 13.49 -8.86 -4.11
CA PHE A 76 12.64 -9.73 -4.92
C PHE A 76 12.25 -9.07 -6.23
N SER A 77 12.13 -9.89 -7.28
CA SER A 77 11.33 -9.64 -8.46
C SER A 77 10.01 -10.38 -8.31
N SER A 78 8.92 -9.66 -8.23
CA SER A 78 7.57 -10.21 -8.05
C SER A 78 6.74 -9.99 -9.31
N THR A 79 5.93 -10.97 -9.69
CA THR A 79 4.94 -10.82 -10.76
C THR A 79 3.55 -11.03 -10.18
N VAL A 80 2.66 -10.07 -10.45
CA VAL A 80 1.25 -10.10 -10.04
C VAL A 80 0.38 -10.19 -11.27
N ASP A 81 -0.44 -11.23 -11.38
CA ASP A 81 -1.52 -11.28 -12.36
C ASP A 81 -2.67 -10.39 -11.89
N ALA A 82 -2.70 -9.17 -12.42
CA ALA A 82 -3.66 -8.13 -12.07
C ALA A 82 -4.76 -7.92 -13.13
N VAL A 83 -5.01 -8.92 -13.99
CA VAL A 83 -5.96 -8.82 -15.12
C VAL A 83 -7.38 -8.49 -14.65
N GLY A 84 -7.85 -9.10 -13.56
CA GLY A 84 -9.10 -8.74 -12.88
C GLY A 84 -10.37 -8.80 -13.74
N GLY A 85 -10.39 -9.60 -14.81
CA GLY A 85 -11.51 -9.71 -15.75
C GLY A 85 -11.44 -8.73 -16.94
N GLY A 86 -10.32 -8.05 -17.16
CA GLY A 86 -10.13 -7.15 -18.29
C GLY A 86 -10.75 -5.76 -18.08
N HIS A 87 -11.45 -5.22 -19.09
CA HIS A 87 -12.06 -3.90 -19.02
C HIS A 87 -13.32 -3.85 -18.14
N ALA A 88 -14.05 -4.97 -18.02
CA ALA A 88 -15.16 -5.12 -17.10
C ALA A 88 -14.67 -5.99 -15.93
N PRO A 89 -14.46 -5.44 -14.74
CA PRO A 89 -13.95 -6.21 -13.61
C PRO A 89 -14.93 -7.32 -13.22
N THR A 90 -14.40 -8.54 -13.11
CA THR A 90 -15.15 -9.73 -12.67
C THR A 90 -14.56 -10.35 -11.40
N GLU A 91 -13.47 -9.80 -10.92
CA GLU A 91 -12.76 -10.24 -9.73
C GLU A 91 -12.33 -9.05 -8.88
N SER A 92 -12.12 -9.28 -7.60
CA SER A 92 -11.53 -8.32 -6.67
C SER A 92 -10.10 -7.93 -7.08
N TYR A 93 -9.58 -6.86 -6.52
CA TYR A 93 -8.15 -6.55 -6.59
C TYR A 93 -7.32 -7.72 -6.06
N VAL A 94 -6.12 -7.87 -6.55
CA VAL A 94 -5.12 -8.75 -5.93
C VAL A 94 -4.49 -8.00 -4.77
N TYR A 95 -4.89 -8.34 -3.56
CA TYR A 95 -4.32 -7.79 -2.33
C TYR A 95 -3.07 -8.57 -1.95
N ALA A 96 -2.03 -7.87 -1.51
CA ALA A 96 -0.77 -8.51 -1.14
C ALA A 96 -0.07 -7.79 0.02
N LYS A 97 0.83 -8.52 0.68
CA LYS A 97 1.64 -8.04 1.81
C LYS A 97 3.11 -8.27 1.53
N PHE A 98 3.95 -7.28 1.84
CA PHE A 98 5.41 -7.42 1.80
C PHE A 98 5.90 -8.24 3.00
N THR A 99 6.66 -9.30 2.72
CA THR A 99 7.23 -10.17 3.75
C THR A 99 8.72 -10.40 3.52
N PRO A 100 9.46 -10.88 4.53
CA PRO A 100 10.88 -11.23 4.33
C PRO A 100 11.14 -12.34 3.29
N THR A 101 10.10 -13.05 2.87
CA THR A 101 10.20 -14.17 1.91
C THR A 101 9.60 -13.86 0.54
N GLY A 102 9.11 -12.62 0.34
CA GLY A 102 8.52 -12.18 -0.92
C GLY A 102 7.20 -11.45 -0.72
N LEU A 103 6.59 -11.05 -1.82
CA LEU A 103 5.24 -10.47 -1.85
C LEU A 103 4.21 -11.62 -1.74
N VAL A 104 3.42 -11.62 -0.69
CA VAL A 104 2.46 -12.70 -0.40
C VAL A 104 1.04 -12.20 -0.68
N LYS A 105 0.30 -12.93 -1.51
CA LYS A 105 -1.11 -12.67 -1.75
C LYS A 105 -1.91 -12.82 -0.46
N VAL A 106 -2.86 -11.90 -0.25
CA VAL A 106 -3.84 -11.95 0.84
C VAL A 106 -5.21 -12.25 0.25
N ASP A 107 -5.86 -13.31 0.72
CA ASP A 107 -7.17 -13.74 0.20
C ASP A 107 -8.29 -12.88 0.80
N LEU A 108 -8.53 -11.72 0.18
CA LEU A 108 -9.57 -10.75 0.53
C LEU A 108 -10.41 -10.39 -0.70
N GLY A 109 -11.72 -10.23 -0.50
CA GLY A 109 -12.58 -9.53 -1.42
C GLY A 109 -12.50 -8.02 -1.23
N ASP A 110 -12.93 -7.25 -2.23
CA ASP A 110 -12.81 -5.78 -2.22
C ASP A 110 -13.53 -5.13 -1.02
N GLU A 111 -14.73 -5.61 -0.68
CA GLU A 111 -15.48 -5.10 0.47
C GLU A 111 -14.77 -5.38 1.81
N ALA A 112 -14.27 -6.60 1.99
CA ALA A 112 -13.55 -6.97 3.20
C ALA A 112 -12.23 -6.21 3.37
N ALA A 113 -11.61 -5.78 2.27
CA ALA A 113 -10.36 -5.04 2.29
C ALA A 113 -10.48 -3.65 2.95
N PHE A 114 -11.68 -3.02 2.92
CA PHE A 114 -11.92 -1.75 3.60
C PHE A 114 -11.85 -1.84 5.13
N ALA A 115 -12.04 -3.02 5.70
CA ALA A 115 -11.94 -3.24 7.14
C ALA A 115 -10.66 -3.97 7.56
N SER A 116 -9.78 -4.31 6.59
CA SER A 116 -8.62 -5.16 6.83
C SER A 116 -7.30 -4.41 6.79
N THR A 117 -6.49 -4.56 7.82
CA THR A 117 -5.09 -4.13 7.86
C THR A 117 -4.11 -5.22 7.40
N ALA A 118 -4.61 -6.35 6.92
CA ALA A 118 -3.77 -7.51 6.58
C ALA A 118 -2.99 -7.39 5.27
N TRP A 119 -3.27 -6.37 4.45
CA TRP A 119 -2.61 -6.13 3.17
C TRP A 119 -1.82 -4.82 3.19
N ASP A 120 -0.83 -4.69 2.33
CA ASP A 120 -0.02 -3.47 2.17
C ASP A 120 -0.29 -2.78 0.83
N ILE A 121 -0.49 -3.57 -0.23
CA ILE A 121 -0.58 -3.10 -1.61
C ILE A 121 -1.63 -3.91 -2.37
N ALA A 122 -2.35 -3.26 -3.29
CA ALA A 122 -3.38 -3.89 -4.10
C ALA A 122 -3.23 -3.52 -5.57
N PHE A 123 -3.58 -4.46 -6.46
CA PHE A 123 -3.36 -4.37 -7.89
C PHE A 123 -4.61 -4.74 -8.66
N ARG A 124 -4.97 -3.93 -9.64
CA ARG A 124 -5.87 -4.30 -10.74
C ARG A 124 -5.54 -3.48 -11.97
N ARG A 125 -5.14 -4.17 -13.04
CA ARG A 125 -4.64 -3.53 -14.26
C ARG A 125 -3.52 -2.53 -13.93
N PHE A 126 -3.66 -1.27 -14.37
CA PHE A 126 -2.68 -0.21 -14.09
C PHE A 126 -2.99 0.60 -12.81
N VAL A 127 -3.97 0.20 -12.01
CA VAL A 127 -4.23 0.81 -10.71
C VAL A 127 -3.49 0.02 -9.63
N VAL A 128 -2.54 0.67 -8.99
CA VAL A 128 -1.79 0.15 -7.85
C VAL A 128 -1.98 1.10 -6.69
N ARG A 129 -2.48 0.59 -5.55
CA ARG A 129 -2.81 1.41 -4.38
C ARG A 129 -2.29 0.80 -3.09
N LEU A 130 -1.97 1.66 -2.11
CA LEU A 130 -1.49 1.25 -0.79
C LEU A 130 -2.64 1.22 0.23
N ASN A 131 -2.48 0.42 1.28
CA ASN A 131 -3.46 0.32 2.37
C ASN A 131 -3.29 1.48 3.36
N SER A 132 -3.82 2.63 3.00
CA SER A 132 -3.82 3.82 3.87
C SER A 132 -4.79 4.87 3.39
N GLY A 133 -5.11 5.84 4.24
CA GLY A 133 -5.92 7.01 3.91
C GLY A 133 -7.26 6.63 3.31
N VAL A 134 -7.55 7.12 2.11
CA VAL A 134 -8.81 6.81 1.41
C VAL A 134 -8.85 5.37 0.89
N SER A 135 -7.72 4.71 0.70
CA SER A 135 -7.63 3.39 0.06
C SER A 135 -7.88 2.22 0.99
N GLY A 136 -7.61 2.37 2.28
CA GLY A 136 -7.77 1.30 3.27
C GLY A 136 -7.38 1.73 4.68
N PRO A 137 -7.69 0.89 5.70
CA PRO A 137 -7.61 1.30 7.10
C PRO A 137 -6.22 1.23 7.73
N SER A 138 -5.19 0.80 6.99
CA SER A 138 -3.85 0.63 7.52
C SER A 138 -3.02 1.92 7.47
N CYS A 139 -1.76 1.84 7.86
CA CYS A 139 -0.82 2.97 7.93
C CYS A 139 0.33 2.83 6.91
N VAL A 140 0.10 2.12 5.82
CA VAL A 140 1.11 2.00 4.77
C VAL A 140 1.26 3.35 4.10
N THR A 141 2.48 3.89 4.07
CA THR A 141 2.76 5.17 3.42
C THR A 141 3.76 5.01 2.30
N GLY A 142 3.77 5.94 1.37
CA GLY A 142 4.70 5.89 0.26
C GLY A 142 5.01 7.26 -0.31
N ALA A 143 6.08 7.31 -1.09
CA ALA A 143 6.43 8.47 -1.91
C ALA A 143 7.28 8.06 -3.10
N ARG A 144 7.10 8.75 -4.23
CA ARG A 144 8.02 8.68 -5.34
C ARG A 144 9.33 9.37 -4.95
N THR A 145 10.47 8.73 -5.25
CA THR A 145 11.78 9.35 -5.01
C THR A 145 12.16 10.31 -6.15
N PRO A 146 12.99 11.31 -5.87
CA PRO A 146 13.61 12.11 -6.95
C PRO A 146 14.69 11.34 -7.72
N VAL A 147 15.11 10.18 -7.21
CA VAL A 147 16.15 9.33 -7.80
C VAL A 147 15.50 8.31 -8.72
N ALA A 148 15.89 8.31 -10.00
CA ALA A 148 15.31 7.42 -11.01
C ALA A 148 15.99 6.04 -11.09
N ASP A 149 17.17 5.88 -10.51
CA ASP A 149 17.89 4.61 -10.54
C ASP A 149 17.66 3.81 -9.26
N TYR A 150 16.86 2.76 -9.39
CA TYR A 150 16.57 1.81 -8.31
C TYR A 150 17.83 1.23 -7.65
N SER A 151 18.87 0.98 -8.41
CA SER A 151 20.09 0.33 -7.89
C SER A 151 20.86 1.22 -6.91
N THR A 152 20.76 2.54 -7.05
CA THR A 152 21.50 3.50 -6.22
C THR A 152 20.83 3.80 -4.88
N ILE A 153 19.56 3.42 -4.70
CA ILE A 153 18.84 3.65 -3.44
C ILE A 153 19.23 2.56 -2.44
N SER A 154 20.05 2.90 -1.47
CA SER A 154 20.48 2.03 -0.36
C SER A 154 19.89 2.41 0.99
N SER A 155 19.27 3.60 1.09
CA SER A 155 18.57 4.12 2.27
C SER A 155 17.45 5.06 1.82
N VAL A 156 16.58 5.43 2.74
CA VAL A 156 15.55 6.45 2.45
C VAL A 156 16.22 7.77 2.13
N PRO A 157 15.93 8.39 0.96
CA PRO A 157 16.48 9.69 0.61
C PRO A 157 16.17 10.75 1.65
N ALA A 158 17.16 11.57 2.02
CA ALA A 158 16.99 12.62 3.00
C ALA A 158 15.89 13.61 2.57
N GLY A 159 15.00 13.97 3.50
CA GLY A 159 13.90 14.89 3.24
C GLY A 159 12.70 14.29 2.49
N LEU A 160 12.73 13.01 2.11
CA LEU A 160 11.59 12.36 1.47
C LEU A 160 10.42 12.26 2.47
N GLN A 161 9.28 12.86 2.12
CA GLN A 161 8.07 12.81 2.93
C GLN A 161 7.17 11.68 2.43
N LEU A 162 6.93 10.68 3.28
CA LEU A 162 5.99 9.60 2.99
C LEU A 162 4.56 10.06 3.31
N ALA A 163 3.62 9.75 2.45
CA ALA A 163 2.21 10.13 2.56
C ALA A 163 1.29 8.92 2.51
N SER A 164 0.06 9.10 2.99
CA SER A 164 -1.05 8.16 2.79
C SER A 164 -1.77 8.45 1.47
N GLU A 165 -2.57 7.49 0.99
CA GLU A 165 -3.39 7.66 -0.22
C GLU A 165 -4.44 8.77 -0.06
N THR A 166 -4.52 9.67 -1.05
CA THR A 166 -5.38 10.87 -1.01
C THR A 166 -6.06 11.17 -2.36
N TYR A 167 -6.37 10.15 -3.17
CA TYR A 167 -6.99 10.32 -4.49
C TYR A 167 -8.50 10.61 -4.47
N TYR A 168 -9.03 11.07 -3.34
CA TYR A 168 -10.34 11.71 -3.22
C TYR A 168 -10.22 13.06 -2.50
N SER A 169 -11.00 14.03 -2.95
CA SER A 169 -11.14 15.29 -2.25
C SER A 169 -11.94 15.14 -0.94
N SER A 170 -12.00 16.19 -0.14
CA SER A 170 -12.83 16.22 1.07
C SER A 170 -14.34 16.11 0.79
N SER A 171 -14.77 16.34 -0.45
CA SER A 171 -16.14 16.13 -0.92
C SER A 171 -16.33 14.80 -1.66
N CYS A 172 -15.38 13.89 -1.54
CA CYS A 172 -15.36 12.59 -2.20
C CYS A 172 -15.40 12.64 -3.74
N ALA A 173 -14.90 13.71 -4.34
CA ALA A 173 -14.68 13.73 -5.78
C ALA A 173 -13.34 13.06 -6.12
N LEU A 174 -13.33 12.16 -7.09
CA LEU A 174 -12.11 11.48 -7.55
C LEU A 174 -11.09 12.49 -8.07
N VAL A 175 -9.85 12.39 -7.58
CA VAL A 175 -8.69 13.09 -8.12
C VAL A 175 -7.99 12.13 -9.09
N ALA A 176 -8.17 12.38 -10.38
CA ALA A 176 -7.57 11.55 -11.41
C ALA A 176 -6.04 11.75 -11.49
N ASP A 177 -5.35 10.75 -12.01
CA ASP A 177 -3.95 10.84 -12.40
C ASP A 177 -3.76 11.66 -13.72
N ASP A 178 -2.52 11.90 -14.09
CA ASP A 178 -2.18 12.64 -15.31
C ASP A 178 -2.18 11.77 -16.58
N SER A 179 -2.68 10.54 -16.52
CA SER A 179 -2.68 9.60 -17.66
C SER A 179 -3.63 9.99 -18.79
N GLY A 180 -4.64 10.80 -18.47
CA GLY A 180 -5.75 11.13 -19.38
C GLY A 180 -6.80 10.02 -19.52
N LEU A 181 -6.70 8.94 -18.75
CA LEU A 181 -7.65 7.82 -18.74
C LEU A 181 -8.65 7.88 -17.58
N GLY A 182 -8.57 8.92 -16.74
CA GLY A 182 -9.45 9.08 -15.59
C GLY A 182 -9.17 8.10 -14.44
N SER A 183 -7.98 7.52 -14.42
CA SER A 183 -7.55 6.63 -13.33
C SER A 183 -7.30 7.40 -12.04
N PRO A 184 -7.46 6.77 -10.86
CA PRO A 184 -7.22 7.43 -9.59
C PRO A 184 -5.75 7.83 -9.43
N GLY A 185 -5.49 9.05 -8.95
CA GLY A 185 -4.17 9.59 -8.65
C GLY A 185 -3.56 8.96 -7.40
N THR A 186 -3.36 7.64 -7.40
CA THR A 186 -2.71 6.92 -6.30
C THR A 186 -1.26 7.34 -6.13
N LEU A 187 -0.66 7.04 -4.98
CA LEU A 187 0.76 7.34 -4.73
C LEU A 187 1.70 6.70 -5.76
N LEU A 188 1.30 5.57 -6.34
CA LEU A 188 2.07 4.88 -7.36
C LEU A 188 1.63 5.19 -8.79
N ALA A 189 0.61 6.02 -9.04
CA ALA A 189 0.04 6.28 -10.37
C ALA A 189 1.09 6.69 -11.43
N THR A 190 2.22 7.27 -11.00
CA THR A 190 3.28 7.71 -11.91
C THR A 190 4.23 6.61 -12.39
N PHE A 191 3.98 5.31 -12.11
CA PHE A 191 4.83 4.23 -12.60
C PHE A 191 4.72 4.02 -14.12
N TRP A 192 3.70 4.58 -14.76
CA TRP A 192 3.42 4.42 -16.17
C TRP A 192 2.97 5.73 -16.84
N THR A 193 3.00 5.74 -18.16
CA THR A 193 2.37 6.74 -19.03
C THR A 193 1.67 6.04 -20.18
N TYR A 194 0.65 6.66 -20.76
CA TYR A 194 -0.04 6.10 -21.91
C TYR A 194 0.30 6.83 -23.20
N GLN A 195 0.89 6.11 -24.15
CA GLN A 195 1.23 6.62 -25.49
C GLN A 195 0.92 5.53 -26.54
N GLY A 196 -0.36 5.18 -26.68
CA GLY A 196 -0.78 4.03 -27.48
C GLY A 196 -0.63 2.68 -26.75
N CYS A 197 0.22 2.61 -25.75
CA CYS A 197 0.38 1.49 -24.82
C CYS A 197 0.85 2.00 -23.43
N VAL A 198 0.83 1.12 -22.41
CA VAL A 198 1.29 1.42 -21.06
C VAL A 198 2.81 1.31 -21.02
N ARG A 199 3.49 2.44 -21.04
CA ARG A 199 4.96 2.55 -20.99
C ARG A 199 5.42 2.73 -19.56
N MET A 200 6.53 2.09 -19.22
CA MET A 200 7.12 2.21 -17.89
C MET A 200 7.90 3.50 -17.75
N THR A 201 7.73 4.20 -16.64
CA THR A 201 8.51 5.41 -16.31
C THR A 201 9.78 5.08 -15.54
N ASN A 202 9.91 3.83 -15.05
CA ASN A 202 10.96 3.40 -14.12
C ASN A 202 11.01 4.25 -12.84
N SER A 203 9.90 4.86 -12.46
CA SER A 203 9.80 5.60 -11.20
C SER A 203 10.13 4.69 -10.02
N VAL A 204 10.91 5.21 -9.08
CA VAL A 204 11.26 4.48 -7.86
C VAL A 204 10.52 5.10 -6.69
N TYR A 205 9.99 4.24 -5.84
CA TYR A 205 9.21 4.61 -4.67
C TYR A 205 9.89 4.09 -3.41
N VAL A 206 9.70 4.80 -2.30
CA VAL A 206 9.91 4.27 -0.96
C VAL A 206 8.53 4.05 -0.35
N ILE A 207 8.33 2.86 0.21
CA ILE A 207 7.12 2.48 0.92
C ILE A 207 7.51 2.15 2.36
N GLN A 208 6.71 2.58 3.32
CA GLN A 208 6.79 2.15 4.71
C GLN A 208 5.57 1.28 5.01
N THR A 209 5.79 0.05 5.42
CA THR A 209 4.72 -0.88 5.83
C THR A 209 4.11 -0.47 7.17
N ALA A 210 2.97 -1.06 7.52
CA ALA A 210 2.31 -0.82 8.81
C ALA A 210 3.19 -1.17 10.02
N GLU A 211 4.13 -2.09 9.84
CA GLU A 211 5.12 -2.46 10.87
C GLU A 211 6.32 -1.51 10.93
N GLY A 212 6.31 -0.42 10.16
CA GLY A 212 7.37 0.59 10.13
C GLY A 212 8.60 0.20 9.28
N LYS A 213 8.60 -0.97 8.65
CA LYS A 213 9.69 -1.38 7.75
C LYS A 213 9.62 -0.57 6.46
N LYS A 214 10.77 -0.11 6.00
CA LYS A 214 10.87 0.64 4.75
C LYS A 214 11.41 -0.25 3.65
N LEU A 215 10.91 -0.04 2.44
CA LEU A 215 11.38 -0.74 1.25
C LEU A 215 11.43 0.23 0.07
N LYS A 216 12.31 -0.05 -0.89
CA LYS A 216 12.30 0.57 -2.21
C LYS A 216 11.55 -0.32 -3.18
N LEU A 217 10.83 0.29 -4.12
CA LEU A 217 10.05 -0.41 -5.13
C LEU A 217 10.10 0.32 -6.47
N THR A 218 10.16 -0.44 -7.56
CA THR A 218 9.86 0.04 -8.90
C THR A 218 8.92 -0.93 -9.60
N VAL A 219 8.04 -0.42 -10.44
CA VAL A 219 7.24 -1.23 -11.37
C VAL A 219 7.96 -1.19 -12.72
N ASP A 220 8.39 -2.33 -13.19
CA ASP A 220 9.20 -2.47 -14.39
C ASP A 220 8.44 -3.10 -15.56
N ARG A 221 7.20 -3.58 -15.33
CA ARG A 221 6.42 -4.26 -16.35
C ARG A 221 4.92 -4.17 -16.09
N TYR A 222 4.16 -3.97 -17.16
CA TYR A 222 2.70 -4.09 -17.21
C TYR A 222 2.25 -5.20 -18.18
N TYR A 223 3.01 -5.41 -19.25
CA TYR A 223 2.81 -6.48 -20.23
C TYR A 223 3.83 -7.59 -20.02
N ASP A 224 3.60 -8.74 -20.61
CA ASP A 224 4.63 -9.79 -20.68
C ASP A 224 5.87 -9.31 -21.45
N GLY A 225 7.04 -9.79 -21.01
CA GLY A 225 8.36 -9.26 -21.31
C GLY A 225 8.60 -8.66 -22.70
N ALA A 226 8.41 -9.40 -23.78
CA ALA A 226 8.66 -8.92 -25.14
C ALA A 226 7.70 -7.79 -25.57
N VAL A 227 6.44 -7.85 -25.12
CA VAL A 227 5.43 -6.82 -25.41
C VAL A 227 5.76 -5.52 -24.68
N GLN A 228 6.21 -5.60 -23.42
CA GLN A 228 6.64 -4.42 -22.66
C GLN A 228 7.83 -3.75 -23.33
N ALA A 229 8.85 -4.51 -23.70
CA ALA A 229 10.04 -3.98 -24.37
C ALA A 229 9.70 -3.29 -25.70
N ALA A 230 8.79 -3.82 -26.48
CA ALA A 230 8.31 -3.20 -27.72
C ALA A 230 7.54 -1.91 -27.43
N CYS A 231 6.65 -1.90 -26.44
CA CYS A 231 5.92 -0.72 -26.02
C CYS A 231 6.87 0.41 -25.56
N ASP A 232 7.82 0.10 -24.68
CA ASP A 232 8.75 1.09 -24.12
C ASP A 232 9.68 1.69 -25.19
N THR A 233 10.04 0.90 -26.21
CA THR A 233 10.96 1.34 -27.27
C THR A 233 10.27 2.10 -28.37
N SER A 234 9.14 1.60 -28.89
CA SER A 234 8.51 2.10 -30.11
C SER A 234 7.17 2.80 -29.87
N GLY A 235 6.57 2.67 -28.70
CA GLY A 235 5.19 3.11 -28.43
C GLY A 235 4.14 2.32 -29.23
N MET A 236 4.56 1.27 -29.93
CA MET A 236 3.67 0.42 -30.71
C MET A 236 3.54 -0.93 -30.03
N MET A 237 2.36 -1.44 -30.13
CA MET A 237 2.02 -2.74 -29.58
C MET A 237 1.85 -3.76 -30.73
N SER A 238 2.24 -5.02 -30.54
CA SER A 238 1.90 -6.11 -31.46
C SER A 238 0.44 -6.55 -31.26
N VAL A 239 -0.14 -7.24 -32.23
CA VAL A 239 -1.58 -7.58 -32.29
C VAL A 239 -2.10 -8.43 -31.13
N ASP A 240 -1.24 -9.10 -30.35
CA ASP A 240 -1.65 -10.05 -29.29
C ASP A 240 -1.65 -9.46 -27.87
N GLN A 241 -1.81 -8.18 -27.74
CA GLN A 241 -1.56 -7.42 -26.50
C GLN A 241 -2.57 -7.63 -25.38
N GLY A 242 -3.80 -7.95 -25.71
CA GLY A 242 -4.85 -8.12 -24.71
C GLY A 242 -4.54 -9.24 -23.71
N ALA A 243 -3.92 -10.30 -24.18
CA ALA A 243 -3.55 -11.46 -23.36
C ALA A 243 -2.32 -11.21 -22.47
N ALA A 244 -1.43 -10.28 -22.86
CA ALA A 244 -0.20 -9.98 -22.15
C ALA A 244 -0.35 -8.86 -21.11
N ALA A 245 -1.51 -8.17 -21.08
CA ALA A 245 -1.72 -6.97 -20.25
C ALA A 245 -1.99 -7.31 -18.78
N ALA A 246 -1.58 -6.39 -17.91
CA ALA A 246 -1.81 -6.46 -16.46
C ALA A 246 -1.08 -7.61 -15.75
N HIS A 247 0.05 -8.03 -16.29
CA HIS A 247 1.02 -8.88 -15.60
C HIS A 247 2.11 -8.00 -14.97
N ILE A 248 1.75 -7.39 -13.85
CA ILE A 248 2.58 -6.36 -13.19
C ILE A 248 3.88 -6.97 -12.69
N GLY A 249 5.02 -6.49 -13.18
CA GLY A 249 6.35 -6.80 -12.65
C GLY A 249 6.78 -5.75 -11.64
N LEU A 250 7.30 -6.19 -10.49
CA LEU A 250 7.82 -5.34 -9.42
C LEU A 250 9.23 -5.78 -9.06
N ARG A 251 10.14 -4.82 -8.89
CA ARG A 251 11.40 -5.03 -8.16
C ARG A 251 11.33 -4.29 -6.85
N TRP A 252 11.66 -4.94 -5.76
CA TRP A 252 11.61 -4.33 -4.45
C TRP A 252 12.59 -4.96 -3.46
N ALA A 253 13.04 -4.18 -2.49
CA ALA A 253 13.92 -4.65 -1.43
C ALA A 253 13.72 -3.82 -0.16
N TYR A 254 13.80 -4.44 1.01
CA TYR A 254 13.84 -3.71 2.26
C TYR A 254 15.07 -2.81 2.33
N LEU A 255 14.90 -1.64 2.89
CA LEU A 255 15.95 -0.71 3.24
C LEU A 255 16.35 -0.91 4.70
N PRO A 256 17.64 -0.72 5.05
CA PRO A 256 18.10 -0.81 6.43
C PRO A 256 17.51 0.28 7.31
#